data_89914cd4db2af7c835d69eece6c4bfc5
#
_entry.id   89914cd4db2af7c835d69eece6c4bfc5
#
_cell.length_a   1.000
_cell.length_b   1.000
_cell.length_c   1.000
_cell.angle_alpha   90.00
_cell.angle_beta   90.00
_cell.angle_gamma   90.00
#
_symmetry.space_group_name_H-M   'P 1'
#
loop_
_entity.id
_entity.type
_entity.pdbx_description
1 polymer ?
#
loop_
_entity_poly.entity_id
_entity_poly.type
_entity_poly.pdbx_seq_one_letter_code
_entity_poly.pdbx_strand_id
1 'polypeptide(L)'
;FSDWWQYKYEAIDAIPYNGTLMAKNDVLVSFNSDDDELARRMNTEAAKAIKYGGLSDEEALKFVTINPAKQLRIDRWVGSLEEGKDADFVIWDGPPLSIYSKVQETWIEGSRFWSVGDNAQLEERDRSLRENLIQKILSTTSSTVGKEMKPNSDIPHPRHNCTMNDGELLGLENLR
;
A
#
# COMPACT_ATOMS: atom_id res chain seq x y z
N PHE A 1 6.47 -5.28 9.73
CA PHE A 1 7.32 -4.68 8.68
C PHE A 1 8.79 -4.87 8.99
N SER A 2 9.64 -4.81 7.97
CA SER A 2 11.07 -5.13 8.11
C SER A 2 12.01 -3.99 7.72
N ASP A 3 11.48 -2.85 7.30
CA ASP A 3 12.27 -1.73 6.76
C ASP A 3 12.45 -0.55 7.70
N TRP A 4 11.54 -0.37 8.61
CA TRP A 4 11.36 0.86 9.33
C TRP A 4 12.00 0.83 10.73
N TRP A 5 13.17 0.20 10.84
CA TRP A 5 13.92 0.26 12.10
C TRP A 5 14.35 1.69 12.41
N GLN A 6 14.34 2.03 13.67
CA GLN A 6 14.62 3.39 14.17
C GLN A 6 13.64 4.48 13.72
N TYR A 7 12.57 4.12 13.02
CA TYR A 7 11.52 5.05 12.62
C TYR A 7 10.77 5.60 13.84
N LYS A 8 10.47 4.74 14.78
CA LYS A 8 9.88 5.09 16.07
C LYS A 8 10.38 4.12 17.15
N TYR A 9 10.17 4.49 18.40
CA TYR A 9 10.71 3.71 19.52
C TYR A 9 10.32 2.22 19.49
N GLU A 10 9.07 1.90 19.13
CA GLU A 10 8.58 0.53 19.05
C GLU A 10 9.21 -0.29 17.93
N ALA A 11 9.85 0.36 16.98
CA ALA A 11 10.49 -0.27 15.83
C ALA A 11 12.02 -0.22 15.87
N ILE A 12 12.63 0.21 17.01
CA ILE A 12 14.08 0.42 17.13
C ILE A 12 14.88 -0.87 16.89
N ASP A 13 14.33 -2.01 17.28
CA ASP A 13 14.94 -3.33 17.14
C ASP A 13 14.44 -4.11 15.90
N ALA A 14 13.65 -3.47 15.02
CA ALA A 14 13.21 -4.11 13.79
C ALA A 14 14.40 -4.38 12.85
N ILE A 15 14.46 -5.58 12.31
CA ILE A 15 15.52 -6.05 11.41
C ILE A 15 14.93 -6.71 10.15
N PRO A 16 15.61 -6.67 9.01
CA PRO A 16 15.08 -7.18 7.74
C PRO A 16 14.72 -8.67 7.75
N TYR A 17 15.32 -9.46 8.60
CA TYR A 17 15.12 -10.91 8.72
C TYR A 17 14.26 -11.32 9.95
N ASN A 18 13.62 -10.36 10.59
CA ASN A 18 12.80 -10.61 11.79
C ASN A 18 11.69 -11.65 11.54
N GLY A 19 10.95 -11.50 10.45
CA GLY A 19 9.90 -12.46 10.07
C GLY A 19 10.44 -13.88 9.90
N THR A 20 11.63 -14.04 9.32
CA THR A 20 12.27 -15.35 9.16
C THR A 20 12.68 -15.95 10.49
N LEU A 21 13.24 -15.15 11.42
CA LEU A 21 13.61 -15.64 12.75
C LEU A 21 12.39 -16.14 13.51
N MET A 22 11.28 -15.42 13.46
CA MET A 22 10.03 -15.84 14.09
C MET A 22 9.49 -17.11 13.43
N ALA A 23 9.44 -17.17 12.11
CA ALA A 23 8.95 -18.35 11.38
C ALA A 23 9.78 -19.61 11.67
N LYS A 24 11.12 -19.50 11.76
CA LYS A 24 12.01 -20.60 12.13
C LYS A 24 11.85 -21.05 13.60
N ASN A 25 11.16 -20.30 14.41
CA ASN A 25 10.79 -20.65 15.78
C ASN A 25 9.28 -20.95 15.91
N ASP A 26 8.66 -21.44 14.84
CA ASP A 26 7.27 -21.90 14.81
C ASP A 26 6.22 -20.81 15.14
N VAL A 27 6.57 -19.54 14.98
CA VAL A 27 5.61 -18.43 15.10
C VAL A 27 4.88 -18.24 13.78
N LEU A 28 3.55 -18.15 13.83
CA LEU A 28 2.73 -17.80 12.67
C LEU A 28 2.91 -16.32 12.35
N VAL A 29 3.74 -16.02 11.36
CA VAL A 29 4.11 -14.65 10.99
C VAL A 29 3.23 -14.15 9.85
N SER A 30 2.81 -12.89 9.93
CA SER A 30 2.29 -12.13 8.80
C SER A 30 2.94 -10.75 8.73
N PHE A 31 3.02 -10.21 7.54
CA PHE A 31 3.39 -8.81 7.32
C PHE A 31 2.15 -7.98 7.06
N ASN A 32 2.13 -6.78 7.60
CA ASN A 32 1.13 -5.76 7.28
C ASN A 32 1.84 -4.46 6.90
N SER A 33 1.09 -3.55 6.32
CA SER A 33 1.54 -2.17 6.12
C SER A 33 1.08 -1.31 7.28
N ASP A 34 1.91 -0.36 7.67
CA ASP A 34 1.55 0.72 8.59
C ASP A 34 1.43 2.05 7.81
N ASP A 35 1.50 1.98 6.50
CA ASP A 35 1.47 3.11 5.59
C ASP A 35 0.94 2.70 4.20
N ASP A 36 0.38 3.65 3.47
CA ASP A 36 -0.29 3.42 2.20
C ASP A 36 0.69 3.07 1.06
N GLU A 37 1.90 3.59 1.07
CA GLU A 37 2.93 3.24 0.09
C GLU A 37 3.41 1.79 0.29
N LEU A 38 3.58 1.37 1.54
CA LEU A 38 3.98 0.00 1.86
C LEU A 38 2.88 -1.00 1.48
N ALA A 39 1.61 -0.63 1.64
CA ALA A 39 0.46 -1.46 1.25
C ALA A 39 0.50 -1.88 -0.22
N ARG A 40 1.02 -1.01 -1.10
CA ARG A 40 1.11 -1.27 -2.54
C ARG A 40 2.17 -2.29 -2.93
N ARG A 41 3.08 -2.64 -2.03
CA ARG A 41 4.25 -3.50 -2.32
C ARG A 41 4.50 -4.56 -1.26
N MET A 42 3.41 -5.09 -0.70
CA MET A 42 3.47 -6.16 0.30
C MET A 42 4.17 -7.43 -0.22
N ASN A 43 4.12 -7.68 -1.52
CA ASN A 43 4.88 -8.74 -2.17
C ASN A 43 6.40 -8.54 -2.01
N THR A 44 6.90 -7.31 -2.13
CA THR A 44 8.33 -7.03 -1.92
C THR A 44 8.73 -7.06 -0.46
N GLU A 45 7.80 -6.77 0.45
CA GLU A 45 8.01 -6.99 1.89
C GLU A 45 8.22 -8.48 2.18
N ALA A 46 7.36 -9.34 1.64
CA ALA A 46 7.51 -10.79 1.74
C ALA A 46 8.85 -11.27 1.17
N ALA A 47 9.29 -10.71 0.04
CA ALA A 47 10.56 -11.06 -0.61
C ALA A 47 11.81 -10.82 0.29
N LYS A 48 11.71 -9.94 1.28
CA LYS A 48 12.81 -9.73 2.24
C LYS A 48 13.11 -10.96 3.08
N ALA A 49 12.10 -11.76 3.38
CA ALA A 49 12.29 -13.02 4.09
C ALA A 49 13.12 -14.03 3.28
N ILE A 50 13.06 -13.97 1.95
CA ILE A 50 13.94 -14.75 1.06
C ILE A 50 15.34 -14.16 1.09
N LYS A 51 15.46 -12.89 0.75
CA LYS A 51 16.75 -12.20 0.55
C LYS A 51 17.63 -12.21 1.81
N TYR A 52 17.03 -11.93 2.96
CA TYR A 52 17.76 -11.77 4.22
C TYR A 52 17.65 -12.99 5.13
N GLY A 53 16.60 -13.79 4.99
CA GLY A 53 16.31 -14.92 5.86
C GLY A 53 16.54 -16.30 5.24
N GLY A 54 16.63 -16.37 3.91
CA GLY A 54 16.82 -17.62 3.18
C GLY A 54 15.60 -18.54 3.20
N LEU A 55 14.39 -17.99 3.32
CA LEU A 55 13.15 -18.76 3.14
C LEU A 55 12.92 -19.06 1.65
N SER A 56 12.10 -20.09 1.36
CA SER A 56 11.60 -20.34 0.03
C SER A 56 10.57 -19.28 -0.40
N ASP A 57 10.33 -19.16 -1.70
CA ASP A 57 9.32 -18.25 -2.26
C ASP A 57 7.93 -18.57 -1.69
N GLU A 58 7.61 -19.87 -1.57
CA GLU A 58 6.34 -20.33 -1.02
C GLU A 58 6.15 -19.91 0.44
N GLU A 59 7.18 -20.10 1.28
CA GLU A 59 7.12 -19.71 2.69
C GLU A 59 6.99 -18.20 2.86
N ALA A 60 7.74 -17.43 2.07
CA ALA A 60 7.67 -15.98 2.11
C ALA A 60 6.30 -15.45 1.66
N LEU A 61 5.71 -16.04 0.61
CA LEU A 61 4.39 -15.66 0.12
C LEU A 61 3.30 -15.87 1.17
N LYS A 62 3.43 -16.92 2.00
CA LYS A 62 2.48 -17.18 3.09
C LYS A 62 2.37 -16.01 4.08
N PHE A 63 3.41 -15.21 4.24
CA PHE A 63 3.40 -14.06 5.17
C PHE A 63 2.41 -12.95 4.77
N VAL A 64 2.01 -12.90 3.52
CA VAL A 64 1.07 -11.89 2.99
C VAL A 64 -0.20 -12.50 2.39
N THR A 65 -0.40 -13.81 2.55
CA THR A 65 -1.57 -14.53 2.03
C THR A 65 -2.26 -15.36 3.12
N ILE A 66 -1.91 -16.64 3.23
CA ILE A 66 -2.61 -17.58 4.12
C ILE A 66 -2.35 -17.32 5.62
N ASN A 67 -1.16 -16.81 5.99
CA ASN A 67 -0.86 -16.56 7.39
C ASN A 67 -1.74 -15.47 8.01
N PRO A 68 -1.88 -14.27 7.40
CA PRO A 68 -2.83 -13.28 7.89
C PRO A 68 -4.27 -13.79 7.90
N ALA A 69 -4.69 -14.60 6.90
CA ALA A 69 -6.00 -15.21 6.90
C ALA A 69 -6.22 -16.14 8.11
N LYS A 70 -5.22 -16.95 8.48
CA LYS A 70 -5.25 -17.78 9.69
C LYS A 70 -5.31 -16.98 10.97
N GLN A 71 -4.54 -15.91 11.08
CA GLN A 71 -4.57 -15.02 12.25
C GLN A 71 -5.94 -14.37 12.44
N LEU A 72 -6.58 -13.99 11.35
CA LEU A 72 -7.95 -13.43 11.33
C LEU A 72 -9.05 -14.50 11.41
N ARG A 73 -8.70 -15.79 11.34
CA ARG A 73 -9.63 -16.93 11.32
C ARG A 73 -10.60 -16.93 10.13
N ILE A 74 -10.13 -16.44 8.99
CA ILE A 74 -10.88 -16.41 7.73
C ILE A 74 -10.26 -17.31 6.65
N ASP A 75 -9.26 -18.10 7.02
CA ASP A 75 -8.51 -18.98 6.11
C ASP A 75 -9.33 -20.10 5.46
N ARG A 76 -10.55 -20.34 5.96
CA ARG A 76 -11.50 -21.23 5.31
C ARG A 76 -12.12 -20.64 4.03
N TRP A 77 -12.05 -19.32 3.87
CA TRP A 77 -12.63 -18.63 2.70
C TRP A 77 -11.57 -18.03 1.78
N VAL A 78 -10.46 -17.52 2.33
CA VAL A 78 -9.45 -16.76 1.60
C VAL A 78 -8.03 -17.17 1.97
N GLY A 79 -7.03 -16.60 1.29
CA GLY A 79 -5.60 -16.74 1.59
C GLY A 79 -4.89 -17.86 0.84
N SER A 80 -5.62 -18.71 0.11
CA SER A 80 -5.07 -19.72 -0.80
C SER A 80 -6.05 -20.02 -1.93
N LEU A 81 -5.53 -20.53 -3.05
CA LEU A 81 -6.32 -20.98 -4.20
C LEU A 81 -6.66 -22.46 -4.01
N GLU A 82 -7.83 -22.73 -3.43
CA GLU A 82 -8.34 -24.07 -3.16
C GLU A 82 -9.84 -24.14 -3.52
N GLU A 83 -10.33 -25.31 -3.90
CA GLU A 83 -11.75 -25.51 -4.16
C GLU A 83 -12.60 -25.17 -2.93
N GLY A 84 -13.63 -24.36 -3.14
CA GLY A 84 -14.54 -23.92 -2.08
C GLY A 84 -14.13 -22.61 -1.36
N LYS A 85 -13.02 -22.02 -1.76
CA LYS A 85 -12.63 -20.69 -1.31
C LYS A 85 -13.02 -19.61 -2.33
N ASP A 86 -13.05 -18.37 -1.86
CA ASP A 86 -13.28 -17.23 -2.71
C ASP A 86 -12.16 -17.10 -3.75
N ALA A 87 -12.53 -16.81 -4.98
CA ALA A 87 -11.59 -16.71 -6.09
C ALA A 87 -10.92 -15.32 -6.11
N ASP A 88 -10.12 -15.07 -5.08
CA ASP A 88 -9.32 -13.86 -4.89
C ASP A 88 -7.88 -14.14 -5.34
N PHE A 89 -7.48 -13.58 -6.47
CA PHE A 89 -6.13 -13.79 -6.98
C PHE A 89 -5.63 -12.64 -7.84
N VAL A 90 -4.32 -12.61 -8.02
CA VAL A 90 -3.62 -11.60 -8.84
C VAL A 90 -2.81 -12.32 -9.90
N ILE A 91 -2.92 -11.87 -11.15
CA ILE A 91 -2.11 -12.35 -12.27
C ILE A 91 -0.94 -11.38 -12.46
N TRP A 92 0.26 -11.93 -12.55
CA TRP A 92 1.51 -11.20 -12.72
C TRP A 92 2.17 -11.56 -14.06
N ASP A 93 3.02 -10.67 -14.59
CA ASP A 93 3.84 -10.93 -15.78
C ASP A 93 5.13 -11.70 -15.47
N GLY A 94 5.39 -12.00 -14.19
CA GLY A 94 6.55 -12.74 -13.71
C GLY A 94 6.36 -13.21 -12.26
N PRO A 95 7.43 -13.67 -11.59
CA PRO A 95 7.34 -14.12 -10.21
C PRO A 95 6.81 -13.02 -9.29
N PRO A 96 5.77 -13.26 -8.47
CA PRO A 96 5.10 -12.20 -7.70
C PRO A 96 6.00 -11.51 -6.65
N LEU A 97 7.03 -12.19 -6.18
CA LEU A 97 8.00 -11.67 -5.22
C LEU A 97 9.16 -10.89 -5.84
N SER A 98 9.17 -10.76 -7.17
CA SER A 98 10.16 -9.96 -7.89
C SER A 98 9.75 -8.49 -7.96
N ILE A 99 10.69 -7.58 -7.70
CA ILE A 99 10.48 -6.13 -7.89
C ILE A 99 10.27 -5.71 -9.34
N TYR A 100 10.60 -6.59 -10.29
CA TYR A 100 10.45 -6.34 -11.73
C TYR A 100 9.07 -6.77 -12.24
N SER A 101 8.40 -7.66 -11.54
CA SER A 101 7.08 -8.17 -11.94
C SER A 101 5.99 -7.14 -11.70
N LYS A 102 5.07 -7.09 -12.65
CA LYS A 102 3.92 -6.16 -12.62
C LYS A 102 2.62 -6.94 -12.60
N VAL A 103 1.67 -6.44 -11.84
CA VAL A 103 0.30 -6.94 -11.85
C VAL A 103 -0.31 -6.71 -13.22
N GLN A 104 -0.95 -7.74 -13.78
CA GLN A 104 -1.70 -7.68 -15.03
C GLN A 104 -3.19 -7.61 -14.77
N GLU A 105 -3.67 -8.39 -13.82
CA GLU A 105 -5.08 -8.42 -13.44
C GLU A 105 -5.24 -8.69 -11.95
N THR A 106 -6.31 -8.15 -11.36
CA THR A 106 -6.76 -8.45 -10.01
C THR A 106 -8.19 -8.96 -10.05
N TRP A 107 -8.41 -10.13 -9.45
CA TRP A 107 -9.69 -10.80 -9.40
C TRP A 107 -10.15 -10.91 -7.94
N ILE A 108 -11.41 -10.60 -7.68
CA ILE A 108 -12.05 -10.62 -6.37
C ILE A 108 -13.38 -11.35 -6.53
N GLU A 109 -13.61 -12.37 -5.71
CA GLU A 109 -14.83 -13.21 -5.75
C GLU A 109 -15.12 -13.74 -7.18
N GLY A 110 -14.08 -14.10 -7.92
CA GLY A 110 -14.20 -14.58 -9.29
C GLY A 110 -14.56 -13.54 -10.35
N SER A 111 -14.58 -12.27 -9.98
CA SER A 111 -14.82 -11.15 -10.91
C SER A 111 -13.54 -10.36 -11.13
N ARG A 112 -13.24 -10.01 -12.39
CA ARG A 112 -12.08 -9.16 -12.68
C ARG A 112 -12.36 -7.72 -12.23
N PHE A 113 -11.67 -7.32 -11.18
CA PHE A 113 -11.80 -6.00 -10.58
C PHE A 113 -10.92 -4.94 -11.25
N TRP A 114 -9.75 -5.35 -11.70
CA TRP A 114 -8.77 -4.45 -12.32
C TRP A 114 -7.96 -5.18 -13.40
N SER A 115 -7.60 -4.46 -14.46
CA SER A 115 -6.63 -4.91 -15.46
C SER A 115 -5.81 -3.74 -15.99
N VAL A 116 -4.62 -4.02 -16.50
CA VAL A 116 -3.75 -3.01 -17.15
C VAL A 116 -4.47 -2.34 -18.31
N GLY A 117 -5.22 -3.11 -19.11
CA GLY A 117 -5.94 -2.59 -20.28
C GLY A 117 -7.07 -1.63 -19.89
N ASP A 118 -7.89 -2.02 -18.92
CA ASP A 118 -9.00 -1.19 -18.45
C ASP A 118 -8.46 0.08 -17.75
N ASN A 119 -7.39 -0.06 -16.96
CA ASN A 119 -6.76 1.07 -16.28
C ASN A 119 -6.23 2.13 -17.27
N ALA A 120 -5.62 1.71 -18.36
CA ALA A 120 -5.12 2.64 -19.37
C ALA A 120 -6.25 3.50 -19.99
N GLN A 121 -7.43 2.90 -20.18
CA GLN A 121 -8.61 3.64 -20.66
C GLN A 121 -9.13 4.62 -19.61
N LEU A 122 -9.14 4.22 -18.33
CA LEU A 122 -9.54 5.09 -17.23
C LEU A 122 -8.57 6.26 -17.05
N GLU A 123 -7.28 6.02 -17.14
CA GLU A 123 -6.26 7.08 -17.08
C GLU A 123 -6.40 8.12 -18.19
N GLU A 124 -6.68 7.68 -19.42
CA GLU A 124 -6.91 8.60 -20.53
C GLU A 124 -8.17 9.44 -20.33
N ARG A 125 -9.25 8.81 -19.87
CA ARG A 125 -10.48 9.51 -19.49
C ARG A 125 -10.21 10.55 -18.40
N ASP A 126 -9.52 10.17 -17.34
CA ASP A 126 -9.25 11.03 -16.20
C ASP A 126 -8.29 12.18 -16.58
N ARG A 127 -7.34 11.94 -17.49
CA ARG A 127 -6.52 12.99 -18.09
C ARG A 127 -7.37 14.02 -18.79
N SER A 128 -8.27 13.58 -19.67
CA SER A 128 -9.18 14.45 -20.40
C SER A 128 -10.09 15.25 -19.46
N LEU A 129 -10.63 14.62 -18.44
CA LEU A 129 -11.43 15.30 -17.42
C LEU A 129 -10.63 16.36 -16.65
N ARG A 130 -9.40 16.03 -16.26
CA ARG A 130 -8.50 16.97 -15.58
C ARG A 130 -8.19 18.19 -16.46
N GLU A 131 -7.89 17.98 -17.73
CA GLU A 131 -7.66 19.07 -18.69
C GLU A 131 -8.89 19.97 -18.82
N ASN A 132 -10.07 19.39 -18.97
CA ASN A 132 -11.32 20.14 -19.04
C ASN A 132 -11.58 20.97 -17.77
N LEU A 133 -11.31 20.41 -16.58
CA LEU A 133 -11.44 21.13 -15.32
C LEU A 133 -10.44 22.29 -15.20
N ILE A 134 -9.21 22.09 -15.63
CA ILE A 134 -8.19 23.14 -15.66
C ILE A 134 -8.65 24.28 -16.59
N GLN A 135 -9.10 23.97 -17.79
CA GLN A 135 -9.59 24.99 -18.73
C GLN A 135 -10.81 25.74 -18.18
N LYS A 136 -11.72 25.05 -17.51
CA LYS A 136 -12.86 25.67 -16.85
C LYS A 136 -12.44 26.66 -15.75
N ILE A 137 -11.46 26.27 -14.91
CA ILE A 137 -10.92 27.15 -13.88
C ILE A 137 -10.24 28.37 -14.49
N LEU A 138 -9.40 28.19 -15.51
CA LEU A 138 -8.70 29.29 -16.19
C LEU A 138 -9.68 30.27 -16.83
N SER A 139 -10.74 29.78 -17.48
CA SER A 139 -11.76 30.62 -18.09
C SER A 139 -12.55 31.43 -17.05
N THR A 140 -12.83 30.84 -15.88
CA THR A 140 -13.53 31.51 -14.77
C THR A 140 -12.63 32.56 -14.12
N THR A 141 -11.34 32.26 -13.96
CA THR A 141 -10.36 33.18 -13.36
C THR A 141 -10.11 34.38 -14.27
N SER A 142 -10.08 34.18 -15.61
CA SER A 142 -9.92 35.27 -16.57
C SER A 142 -11.09 36.29 -16.55
N SER A 143 -12.28 35.85 -16.16
CA SER A 143 -13.45 36.73 -15.99
C SER A 143 -13.50 37.46 -14.65
N THR A 144 -12.58 37.10 -13.70
CA THR A 144 -12.53 37.64 -12.34
C THR A 144 -11.27 38.48 -12.05
N VAL A 145 -10.43 38.74 -13.05
CA VAL A 145 -9.25 39.61 -12.92
C VAL A 145 -9.69 41.06 -12.69
N GLY A 146 -9.98 41.38 -11.44
CA GLY A 146 -10.43 42.67 -10.95
C GLY A 146 -10.82 42.66 -9.47
N LYS A 147 -10.91 41.48 -8.86
CA LYS A 147 -11.10 41.36 -7.40
C LYS A 147 -9.94 40.58 -6.81
N GLU A 148 -9.13 41.24 -5.99
CA GLU A 148 -8.12 40.58 -5.19
C GLU A 148 -8.76 39.43 -4.42
N MET A 149 -8.47 38.17 -4.84
CA MET A 149 -8.75 37.01 -4.03
C MET A 149 -7.78 37.02 -2.86
N LYS A 150 -8.28 37.42 -1.67
CA LYS A 150 -7.57 37.09 -0.45
C LYS A 150 -7.40 35.57 -0.39
N PRO A 151 -6.20 35.06 -0.04
CA PRO A 151 -6.03 33.61 0.12
C PRO A 151 -7.05 33.14 1.16
N ASN A 152 -7.88 32.19 0.75
CA ASN A 152 -8.84 31.56 1.65
C ASN A 152 -8.05 30.69 2.64
N SER A 153 -7.91 31.15 3.87
CA SER A 153 -7.26 30.43 4.96
C SER A 153 -8.02 29.15 5.37
N ASP A 154 -9.23 28.96 4.83
CA ASP A 154 -10.13 27.88 5.21
C ASP A 154 -10.15 26.71 4.20
N ILE A 155 -9.21 26.66 3.26
CA ILE A 155 -9.04 25.44 2.46
C ILE A 155 -8.44 24.39 3.39
N PRO A 156 -9.17 23.34 3.76
CA PRO A 156 -8.58 22.27 4.54
C PRO A 156 -7.45 21.67 3.71
N HIS A 157 -6.22 21.79 4.18
CA HIS A 157 -5.15 21.00 3.59
C HIS A 157 -5.56 19.54 3.63
N PRO A 158 -5.39 18.75 2.54
CA PRO A 158 -5.59 17.34 2.62
C PRO A 158 -4.74 16.84 3.78
N ARG A 159 -5.41 16.35 4.81
CA ARG A 159 -4.70 15.71 5.92
C ARG A 159 -4.08 14.48 5.32
N HIS A 160 -2.79 14.55 5.05
CA HIS A 160 -2.01 13.36 4.84
C HIS A 160 -2.12 12.58 6.15
N ASN A 161 -2.82 11.48 6.11
CA ASN A 161 -2.96 10.55 7.23
C ASN A 161 -1.65 9.78 7.43
N CYS A 162 -0.54 10.49 7.38
CA CYS A 162 0.73 9.97 7.84
C CYS A 162 0.80 10.19 9.33
N THR A 163 1.14 9.17 10.03
CA THR A 163 1.21 8.94 11.45
C THR A 163 2.05 9.92 12.29
N MET A 164 2.54 11.00 11.71
CA MET A 164 3.06 12.15 12.45
C MET A 164 2.02 13.25 12.49
N ASN A 165 1.40 13.42 13.63
CA ASN A 165 0.61 14.59 13.92
C ASN A 165 1.56 15.79 13.94
N ASP A 166 1.35 16.78 13.06
CA ASP A 166 2.09 18.06 13.08
C ASP A 166 2.06 18.74 14.46
N GLY A 167 1.15 18.33 15.33
CA GLY A 167 1.07 18.76 16.72
C GLY A 167 2.19 18.24 17.63
N GLU A 168 2.84 17.13 17.29
CA GLU A 168 3.97 16.62 18.10
C GLU A 168 5.27 17.36 17.82
N LEU A 169 5.43 17.92 16.62
CA LEU A 169 6.58 18.77 16.28
C LEU A 169 6.53 20.14 16.99
N LEU A 170 5.34 20.67 17.25
CA LEU A 170 5.16 21.97 17.93
C LEU A 170 5.38 21.87 19.46
N GLY A 171 5.34 20.66 20.03
CA GLY A 171 5.57 20.42 21.45
C GLY A 171 7.03 20.53 21.89
N LEU A 172 7.97 20.46 20.96
CA LEU A 172 9.41 20.49 21.26
C LEU A 172 10.01 21.91 21.28
N GLU A 173 9.31 22.91 20.80
CA GLU A 173 9.79 24.30 20.83
C GLU A 173 9.60 25.00 22.18
N ASN A 174 8.85 24.41 23.12
CA ASN A 174 8.60 24.97 24.45
C ASN A 174 9.51 24.40 25.55
N LEU A 175 10.55 23.66 25.19
CA LEU A 175 11.55 23.12 26.14
C LEU A 175 12.94 23.69 25.92
N ARG A 176 13.00 25.02 25.84
CA ARG A 176 14.25 25.79 26.00
C ARG A 176 14.08 26.93 27.02
#